data_6d7e9a3b58dcd719bad9016afebd3418
#
_entry.id   6d7e9a3b58dcd719bad9016afebd3418
#
_cell.length_a   1.000
_cell.length_b   1.000
_cell.length_c   1.000
_cell.angle_alpha   90.00
_cell.angle_beta   90.00
_cell.angle_gamma   90.00
#
_symmetry.space_group_name_H-M   'P 1'
#
loop_
_entity.id
_entity.type
_entity.pdbx_description
1 polymer ?
#
loop_
_entity_poly.entity_id
_entity_poly.type
_entity_poly.pdbx_seq_one_letter_code
_entity_poly.pdbx_strand_id
1 'polypeptide(L)'
;MKKTILVTAGNTSEPIDRVRTITNTSSGKLGARIADALMALDYNVIYLCGKNAAQPEETPLETVRILGVADLAAAVDDLCARYQFDGIVHAMAVSDYTVQGVLPMTELEGHIHAGTRPSLTTDGKLSSHMSDPVILLQAAPKIIARFKQYQPAALLVGFKLLVDVPEAELLSVATALLEKNHCDLVCANDLTQVTADGHRATILDKNGIIATGETKWEIAVALAAQMNRMWSESQ
;
A
#
# COMPACT_ATOMS: atom_id res chain seq x y z
N MET A 1 -17.41 19.16 -12.33
CA MET A 1 -17.45 17.68 -12.28
C MET A 1 -17.02 17.24 -10.90
N LYS A 2 -17.56 16.12 -10.39
CA LYS A 2 -17.07 15.53 -9.13
C LYS A 2 -15.61 15.09 -9.28
N LYS A 3 -14.78 15.33 -8.27
CA LYS A 3 -13.40 14.82 -8.25
C LYS A 3 -13.39 13.30 -8.13
N THR A 4 -12.44 12.66 -8.82
CA THR A 4 -12.27 11.20 -8.80
C THR A 4 -10.98 10.86 -8.07
N ILE A 5 -11.07 9.98 -7.07
CA ILE A 5 -9.97 9.65 -6.17
C ILE A 5 -9.75 8.14 -6.18
N LEU A 6 -8.49 7.73 -6.39
CA LEU A 6 -8.06 6.35 -6.21
C LEU A 6 -7.67 6.13 -4.75
N VAL A 7 -8.27 5.16 -4.09
CA VAL A 7 -7.88 4.70 -2.76
C VAL A 7 -7.38 3.27 -2.85
N THR A 8 -6.11 3.03 -2.49
CA THR A 8 -5.59 1.66 -2.37
C THR A 8 -5.61 1.21 -0.92
N ALA A 9 -6.01 -0.04 -0.63
CA ALA A 9 -6.22 -0.52 0.73
C ALA A 9 -5.87 -2.00 0.93
N GLY A 10 -5.62 -2.39 2.17
CA GLY A 10 -5.25 -3.77 2.52
C GLY A 10 -3.78 -4.06 2.24
N ASN A 11 -3.50 -5.20 1.66
CA ASN A 11 -2.15 -5.67 1.41
C ASN A 11 -2.04 -6.47 0.12
N THR A 12 -0.83 -6.56 -0.43
CA THR A 12 -0.48 -7.59 -1.41
C THR A 12 -0.10 -8.88 -0.71
N SER A 13 -0.32 -10.01 -1.40
CA SER A 13 0.02 -11.36 -0.94
C SER A 13 0.79 -12.05 -2.05
N GLU A 14 2.03 -12.45 -1.75
CA GLU A 14 2.92 -13.05 -2.74
C GLU A 14 2.84 -14.58 -2.64
N PRO A 15 2.39 -15.27 -3.67
CA PRO A 15 2.25 -16.73 -3.64
C PRO A 15 3.60 -17.42 -3.45
N ILE A 16 3.69 -18.33 -2.48
CA ILE A 16 4.77 -19.31 -2.37
C ILE A 16 4.44 -20.51 -3.28
N ASP A 17 3.18 -20.92 -3.26
CA ASP A 17 2.57 -21.94 -4.10
C ASP A 17 1.07 -21.68 -4.24
N ARG A 18 0.30 -22.63 -4.77
CA ARG A 18 -1.16 -22.50 -4.95
C ARG A 18 -1.95 -22.38 -3.64
N VAL A 19 -1.32 -22.63 -2.49
CA VAL A 19 -2.00 -22.73 -1.18
C VAL A 19 -1.46 -21.70 -0.18
N ARG A 20 -0.16 -21.35 -0.25
CA ARG A 20 0.55 -20.55 0.74
C ARG A 20 1.01 -19.23 0.15
N THR A 21 0.98 -18.17 0.96
CA THR A 21 1.43 -16.81 0.58
C THR A 21 2.30 -16.21 1.67
N ILE A 22 3.19 -15.30 1.26
CA ILE A 22 3.83 -14.31 2.16
C ILE A 22 3.06 -13.01 2.01
N THR A 23 2.69 -12.39 3.12
CA THR A 23 1.87 -11.19 3.12
C THR A 23 2.17 -10.28 4.31
N ASN A 24 1.96 -8.97 4.14
CA ASN A 24 1.95 -8.03 5.24
C ASN A 24 0.62 -8.12 6.01
N THR A 25 0.67 -7.85 7.32
CA THR A 25 -0.54 -7.80 8.16
C THR A 25 -1.23 -6.44 8.02
N SER A 26 -2.11 -6.30 7.04
CA SER A 26 -2.95 -5.10 6.91
C SER A 26 -4.39 -5.51 6.64
N SER A 27 -5.29 -5.06 7.51
CA SER A 27 -6.73 -5.33 7.36
C SER A 27 -7.43 -4.45 6.32
N GLY A 28 -6.79 -3.38 5.85
CA GLY A 28 -7.41 -2.39 4.96
C GLY A 28 -8.43 -1.46 5.63
N LYS A 29 -8.71 -1.60 6.93
CA LYS A 29 -9.75 -0.81 7.62
C LYS A 29 -9.54 0.70 7.54
N LEU A 30 -8.29 1.19 7.60
CA LEU A 30 -8.02 2.62 7.48
C LEU A 30 -8.34 3.12 6.07
N GLY A 31 -7.91 2.39 5.03
CA GLY A 31 -8.24 2.74 3.63
C GLY A 31 -9.74 2.73 3.35
N ALA A 32 -10.49 1.77 3.93
CA ALA A 32 -11.95 1.74 3.83
C ALA A 32 -12.59 2.99 4.48
N ARG A 33 -12.17 3.38 5.69
CA ARG A 33 -12.66 4.59 6.34
C ARG A 33 -12.30 5.88 5.59
N ILE A 34 -11.13 5.92 4.95
CA ILE A 34 -10.75 7.06 4.09
C ILE A 34 -11.67 7.14 2.87
N ALA A 35 -11.98 5.99 2.25
CA ALA A 35 -12.93 5.94 1.15
C ALA A 35 -14.33 6.45 1.57
N ASP A 36 -14.84 6.01 2.74
CA ASP A 36 -16.10 6.50 3.30
C ASP A 36 -16.07 8.02 3.54
N ALA A 37 -15.01 8.55 4.16
CA ALA A 37 -14.87 9.99 4.42
C ALA A 37 -14.82 10.83 3.13
N LEU A 38 -14.18 10.32 2.08
CA LEU A 38 -14.13 10.99 0.77
C LEU A 38 -15.49 10.94 0.06
N MET A 39 -16.20 9.81 0.11
CA MET A 39 -17.55 9.69 -0.46
C MET A 39 -18.56 10.57 0.28
N ALA A 40 -18.41 10.75 1.62
CA ALA A 40 -19.22 11.68 2.41
C ALA A 40 -19.04 13.16 1.98
N LEU A 41 -17.92 13.50 1.35
CA LEU A 41 -17.66 14.81 0.73
C LEU A 41 -18.11 14.88 -0.75
N ASP A 42 -18.92 13.93 -1.21
CA ASP A 42 -19.47 13.84 -2.56
C ASP A 42 -18.40 13.62 -3.66
N TYR A 43 -17.28 12.95 -3.34
CA TYR A 43 -16.27 12.55 -4.31
C TYR A 43 -16.53 11.15 -4.89
N ASN A 44 -16.15 10.93 -6.15
CA ASN A 44 -16.10 9.60 -6.73
C ASN A 44 -14.86 8.86 -6.19
N VAL A 45 -15.04 7.65 -5.68
CA VAL A 45 -13.95 6.80 -5.20
C VAL A 45 -13.83 5.56 -6.07
N ILE A 46 -12.62 5.32 -6.59
CA ILE A 46 -12.18 4.02 -7.12
C ILE A 46 -11.42 3.31 -6.01
N TYR A 47 -11.87 2.13 -5.61
CA TYR A 47 -11.32 1.38 -4.49
C TYR A 47 -10.53 0.17 -4.97
N LEU A 48 -9.18 0.25 -4.93
CA LEU A 48 -8.26 -0.80 -5.34
C LEU A 48 -7.75 -1.50 -4.08
N CYS A 49 -8.10 -2.76 -3.88
CA CYS A 49 -7.85 -3.39 -2.59
C CYS A 49 -7.34 -4.83 -2.69
N GLY A 50 -6.58 -5.26 -1.67
CA GLY A 50 -6.21 -6.65 -1.50
C GLY A 50 -7.44 -7.55 -1.33
N LYS A 51 -7.31 -8.82 -1.69
CA LYS A 51 -8.42 -9.81 -1.75
C LYS A 51 -9.28 -9.83 -0.48
N ASN A 52 -8.65 -9.72 0.69
CA ASN A 52 -9.31 -9.83 2.00
C ASN A 52 -9.42 -8.48 2.73
N ALA A 53 -9.19 -7.36 2.04
CA ALA A 53 -9.27 -6.04 2.65
C ALA A 53 -10.70 -5.68 3.05
N ALA A 54 -10.83 -4.96 4.17
CA ALA A 54 -12.09 -4.37 4.59
C ALA A 54 -12.66 -3.51 3.46
N GLN A 55 -13.97 -3.54 3.31
CA GLN A 55 -14.68 -2.72 2.32
C GLN A 55 -15.22 -1.45 2.99
N PRO A 56 -15.35 -0.35 2.25
CA PRO A 56 -16.08 0.82 2.70
C PRO A 56 -17.55 0.47 3.02
N GLU A 57 -18.19 1.27 3.86
CA GLU A 57 -19.63 1.16 4.17
C GLU A 57 -20.47 1.65 2.98
N GLU A 58 -20.04 2.75 2.34
CA GLU A 58 -20.62 3.26 1.10
C GLU A 58 -20.07 2.53 -0.12
N THR A 59 -20.83 2.53 -1.21
CA THR A 59 -20.45 1.85 -2.45
C THR A 59 -19.54 2.73 -3.32
N PRO A 60 -18.26 2.37 -3.53
CA PRO A 60 -17.38 3.08 -4.46
C PRO A 60 -17.91 3.04 -5.91
N LEU A 61 -17.47 3.99 -6.73
CA LEU A 61 -17.76 4.00 -8.17
C LEU A 61 -17.28 2.71 -8.86
N GLU A 62 -16.09 2.24 -8.46
CA GLU A 62 -15.54 0.96 -8.91
C GLU A 62 -14.73 0.33 -7.77
N THR A 63 -14.79 -0.99 -7.65
CA THR A 63 -13.94 -1.77 -6.74
C THR A 63 -13.13 -2.79 -7.53
N VAL A 64 -11.80 -2.70 -7.43
CA VAL A 64 -10.85 -3.64 -8.05
C VAL A 64 -10.14 -4.43 -6.95
N ARG A 65 -10.11 -5.76 -7.07
CA ARG A 65 -9.42 -6.64 -6.13
C ARG A 65 -8.17 -7.24 -6.76
N ILE A 66 -7.08 -7.25 -5.99
CA ILE A 66 -5.78 -7.78 -6.42
C ILE A 66 -5.27 -8.82 -5.41
N LEU A 67 -4.32 -9.62 -5.85
CA LEU A 67 -3.62 -10.57 -4.99
C LEU A 67 -2.19 -10.07 -4.68
N GLY A 68 -1.29 -10.09 -5.63
CA GLY A 68 0.12 -9.76 -5.48
C GLY A 68 0.51 -8.40 -6.07
N VAL A 69 1.82 -8.08 -5.98
CA VAL A 69 2.37 -6.83 -6.53
C VAL A 69 2.22 -6.76 -8.06
N ALA A 70 2.30 -7.89 -8.75
CA ALA A 70 2.11 -7.93 -10.21
C ALA A 70 0.69 -7.52 -10.61
N ASP A 71 -0.33 -8.06 -9.90
CA ASP A 71 -1.73 -7.68 -10.13
C ASP A 71 -1.96 -6.20 -9.80
N LEU A 72 -1.37 -5.73 -8.68
CA LEU A 72 -1.45 -4.32 -8.29
C LEU A 72 -0.86 -3.41 -9.38
N ALA A 73 0.31 -3.76 -9.94
CA ALA A 73 0.94 -3.00 -11.01
C ALA A 73 0.03 -2.93 -12.24
N ALA A 74 -0.50 -4.06 -12.70
CA ALA A 74 -1.40 -4.13 -13.85
C ALA A 74 -2.71 -3.34 -13.61
N ALA A 75 -3.29 -3.43 -12.39
CA ALA A 75 -4.48 -2.68 -12.04
C ALA A 75 -4.23 -1.17 -12.01
N VAL A 76 -3.08 -0.71 -11.50
CA VAL A 76 -2.69 0.71 -11.52
C VAL A 76 -2.52 1.20 -12.95
N ASP A 77 -1.85 0.42 -13.82
CA ASP A 77 -1.66 0.77 -15.23
C ASP A 77 -3.02 0.92 -15.95
N ASP A 78 -3.94 -0.05 -15.76
CA ASP A 78 -5.29 -0.02 -16.35
C ASP A 78 -6.13 1.16 -15.81
N LEU A 79 -6.18 1.35 -14.50
CA LEU A 79 -6.96 2.43 -13.88
C LEU A 79 -6.45 3.81 -14.27
N CYS A 80 -5.14 4.01 -14.31
CA CYS A 80 -4.55 5.29 -14.75
C CYS A 80 -4.75 5.56 -16.25
N ALA A 81 -4.95 4.54 -17.07
CA ALA A 81 -5.32 4.69 -18.48
C ALA A 81 -6.80 5.05 -18.68
N ARG A 82 -7.68 4.53 -17.81
CA ARG A 82 -9.15 4.75 -17.92
C ARG A 82 -9.64 6.00 -17.21
N TYR A 83 -8.96 6.43 -16.15
CA TYR A 83 -9.38 7.53 -15.29
C TYR A 83 -8.33 8.62 -15.18
N GLN A 84 -8.77 9.87 -15.19
CA GLN A 84 -7.99 11.00 -14.71
C GLN A 84 -8.31 11.21 -13.22
N PHE A 85 -7.31 10.99 -12.36
CA PHE A 85 -7.49 11.15 -10.92
C PHE A 85 -7.15 12.56 -10.46
N ASP A 86 -8.01 13.13 -9.60
CA ASP A 86 -7.71 14.36 -8.86
C ASP A 86 -6.86 14.08 -7.62
N GLY A 87 -6.99 12.88 -7.05
CA GLY A 87 -6.23 12.45 -5.89
C GLY A 87 -5.98 10.93 -5.86
N ILE A 88 -4.89 10.54 -5.22
CA ILE A 88 -4.51 9.14 -5.03
C ILE A 88 -4.09 8.97 -3.57
N VAL A 89 -4.79 8.10 -2.84
CA VAL A 89 -4.49 7.72 -1.46
C VAL A 89 -3.91 6.31 -1.46
N HIS A 90 -2.58 6.20 -1.31
CA HIS A 90 -1.89 4.92 -1.38
C HIS A 90 -1.69 4.33 0.02
N ALA A 91 -2.78 3.79 0.62
CA ALA A 91 -2.80 3.23 1.98
C ALA A 91 -2.57 1.71 2.02
N MET A 92 -2.27 1.07 0.89
CA MET A 92 -2.02 -0.36 0.80
C MET A 92 -0.62 -0.72 1.33
N ALA A 93 -0.52 -1.79 2.11
CA ALA A 93 0.75 -2.40 2.49
C ALA A 93 1.27 -3.28 1.34
N VAL A 94 2.11 -2.71 0.50
CA VAL A 94 2.70 -3.39 -0.66
C VAL A 94 3.95 -4.17 -0.23
N SER A 95 4.10 -5.41 -0.70
CA SER A 95 5.27 -6.24 -0.44
C SER A 95 6.52 -5.61 -1.06
N ASP A 96 7.61 -5.56 -0.29
CA ASP A 96 8.92 -5.13 -0.77
C ASP A 96 9.64 -6.21 -1.57
N TYR A 97 9.19 -7.46 -1.44
CA TYR A 97 9.76 -8.64 -2.10
C TYR A 97 8.65 -9.52 -2.67
N THR A 98 8.94 -10.16 -3.79
CA THR A 98 8.12 -11.22 -4.40
C THR A 98 8.85 -12.56 -4.32
N VAL A 99 8.11 -13.66 -4.34
CA VAL A 99 8.69 -15.02 -4.29
C VAL A 99 9.17 -15.40 -5.68
N GLN A 100 10.45 -15.74 -5.80
CA GLN A 100 11.02 -16.36 -7.02
C GLN A 100 10.73 -17.85 -7.10
N GLY A 101 10.73 -18.52 -5.96
CA GLY A 101 10.48 -19.95 -5.85
C GLY A 101 11.02 -20.54 -4.56
N VAL A 102 10.85 -21.86 -4.42
CA VAL A 102 11.28 -22.63 -3.25
C VAL A 102 12.05 -23.84 -3.69
N LEU A 103 13.16 -24.14 -2.99
CA LEU A 103 14.00 -25.32 -3.23
C LEU A 103 14.57 -25.83 -1.91
N PRO A 104 15.02 -27.11 -1.84
CA PRO A 104 15.74 -27.62 -0.68
C PRO A 104 17.07 -26.88 -0.48
N MET A 105 17.51 -26.74 0.78
CA MET A 105 18.80 -26.12 1.12
C MET A 105 19.97 -26.81 0.39
N THR A 106 19.95 -28.14 0.32
CA THR A 106 21.00 -28.92 -0.35
C THR A 106 21.15 -28.62 -1.84
N GLU A 107 20.02 -28.32 -2.51
CA GLU A 107 20.02 -27.91 -3.92
C GLU A 107 20.59 -26.50 -4.07
N LEU A 108 20.22 -25.57 -3.17
CA LEU A 108 20.77 -24.21 -3.15
C LEU A 108 22.29 -24.24 -2.94
N GLU A 109 22.77 -25.03 -2.00
CA GLU A 109 24.22 -25.22 -1.75
C GLU A 109 24.94 -25.74 -2.99
N GLY A 110 24.35 -26.69 -3.72
CA GLY A 110 24.87 -27.20 -4.98
C GLY A 110 25.02 -26.09 -6.04
N HIS A 111 24.04 -25.23 -6.18
CA HIS A 111 24.08 -24.08 -7.09
C HIS A 111 25.13 -23.05 -6.69
N ILE A 112 25.26 -22.75 -5.38
CA ILE A 112 26.28 -21.84 -4.86
C ILE A 112 27.68 -22.38 -5.16
N HIS A 113 27.97 -23.66 -4.88
CA HIS A 113 29.26 -24.28 -5.16
C HIS A 113 29.59 -24.31 -6.66
N ALA A 114 28.57 -24.53 -7.50
CA ALA A 114 28.74 -24.56 -8.95
C ALA A 114 28.79 -23.17 -9.61
N GLY A 115 28.54 -22.09 -8.86
CA GLY A 115 28.41 -20.72 -9.39
C GLY A 115 27.24 -20.55 -10.36
N THR A 116 26.18 -21.36 -10.22
CA THR A 116 24.97 -21.35 -11.07
C THR A 116 23.78 -20.76 -10.31
N ARG A 117 22.71 -20.44 -11.03
CA ARG A 117 21.41 -20.04 -10.44
C ARG A 117 20.38 -21.14 -10.62
N PRO A 118 19.55 -21.46 -9.61
CA PRO A 118 18.47 -22.41 -9.74
C PRO A 118 17.42 -21.92 -10.74
N SER A 119 16.83 -22.86 -11.50
CA SER A 119 15.60 -22.61 -12.27
C SER A 119 14.43 -22.85 -11.34
N LEU A 120 13.73 -21.78 -10.95
CA LEU A 120 12.68 -21.84 -9.94
C LEU A 120 11.29 -21.70 -10.59
N THR A 121 10.34 -22.40 -10.04
CA THR A 121 8.92 -22.26 -10.39
C THR A 121 8.09 -22.12 -9.11
N THR A 122 7.03 -21.33 -9.17
CA THR A 122 6.02 -21.23 -8.13
C THR A 122 4.78 -22.06 -8.44
N ASP A 123 4.81 -22.82 -9.55
CA ASP A 123 3.69 -23.61 -10.03
C ASP A 123 3.52 -24.92 -9.24
N GLY A 124 2.31 -25.16 -8.80
CA GLY A 124 1.95 -26.37 -8.08
C GLY A 124 1.87 -26.19 -6.56
N LYS A 125 1.67 -27.30 -5.84
CA LYS A 125 1.73 -27.38 -4.39
C LYS A 125 3.07 -27.95 -3.99
N LEU A 126 3.83 -27.25 -3.17
CA LEU A 126 5.10 -27.75 -2.64
C LEU A 126 4.87 -29.01 -1.81
N SER A 127 5.76 -29.99 -1.96
CA SER A 127 5.76 -31.22 -1.18
C SER A 127 5.94 -30.91 0.31
N SER A 128 5.11 -31.55 1.16
CA SER A 128 5.28 -31.51 2.62
C SER A 128 6.50 -32.32 3.11
N HIS A 129 7.14 -33.09 2.22
CA HIS A 129 8.32 -33.91 2.49
C HIS A 129 9.64 -33.23 2.05
N MET A 130 9.58 -31.95 1.58
CA MET A 130 10.78 -31.21 1.30
C MET A 130 11.52 -30.91 2.60
N SER A 131 12.75 -31.37 2.73
CA SER A 131 13.60 -31.05 3.88
C SER A 131 14.19 -29.66 3.70
N ASP A 132 14.23 -28.87 4.78
CA ASP A 132 14.87 -27.57 4.87
C ASP A 132 14.53 -26.64 3.68
N PRO A 133 13.23 -26.30 3.46
CA PRO A 133 12.81 -25.48 2.34
C PRO A 133 13.34 -24.04 2.47
N VAL A 134 13.96 -23.55 1.42
CA VAL A 134 14.44 -22.17 1.29
C VAL A 134 13.55 -21.42 0.31
N ILE A 135 13.05 -20.26 0.72
CA ILE A 135 12.27 -19.36 -0.15
C ILE A 135 13.22 -18.30 -0.69
N LEU A 136 13.37 -18.25 -2.01
CA LEU A 136 14.12 -17.19 -2.67
C LEU A 136 13.19 -16.03 -3.00
N LEU A 137 13.62 -14.85 -2.57
CA LEU A 137 12.90 -13.60 -2.78
C LEU A 137 13.65 -12.70 -3.75
N GLN A 138 12.90 -11.87 -4.49
CA GLN A 138 13.44 -10.78 -5.29
C GLN A 138 12.76 -9.47 -4.92
N ALA A 139 13.45 -8.34 -5.13
CA ALA A 139 12.88 -7.03 -4.87
C ALA A 139 11.66 -6.76 -5.76
N ALA A 140 10.59 -6.27 -5.13
CA ALA A 140 9.38 -5.86 -5.84
C ALA A 140 9.51 -4.43 -6.39
N PRO A 141 8.80 -4.10 -7.48
CA PRO A 141 8.75 -2.72 -7.98
C PRO A 141 8.04 -1.80 -6.98
N LYS A 142 8.52 -0.56 -6.85
CA LYS A 142 7.90 0.44 -5.98
C LYS A 142 6.71 1.09 -6.69
N ILE A 143 5.52 0.67 -6.36
CA ILE A 143 4.27 1.10 -7.01
C ILE A 143 4.01 2.60 -6.79
N ILE A 144 4.26 3.12 -5.58
CA ILE A 144 4.03 4.54 -5.26
C ILE A 144 4.72 5.50 -6.26
N ALA A 145 5.91 5.14 -6.75
CA ALA A 145 6.67 5.96 -7.68
C ALA A 145 5.99 6.10 -9.07
N ARG A 146 5.09 5.17 -9.43
CA ARG A 146 4.38 5.22 -10.72
C ARG A 146 3.27 6.26 -10.75
N PHE A 147 2.65 6.56 -9.61
CA PHE A 147 1.47 7.44 -9.58
C PHE A 147 1.74 8.82 -10.14
N LYS A 148 2.81 9.48 -9.70
CA LYS A 148 3.17 10.81 -10.24
C LYS A 148 3.67 10.77 -11.69
N GLN A 149 4.13 9.60 -12.18
CA GLN A 149 4.48 9.43 -13.59
C GLN A 149 3.24 9.39 -14.49
N TYR A 150 2.18 8.69 -14.04
CA TYR A 150 0.93 8.54 -14.80
C TYR A 150 -0.04 9.70 -14.59
N GLN A 151 -0.07 10.26 -13.38
CA GLN A 151 -1.03 11.26 -12.91
C GLN A 151 -0.29 12.41 -12.20
N PRO A 152 0.54 13.19 -12.91
CA PRO A 152 1.41 14.20 -12.30
C PRO A 152 0.63 15.31 -11.56
N ALA A 153 -0.59 15.62 -11.99
CA ALA A 153 -1.45 16.63 -11.37
C ALA A 153 -2.27 16.12 -10.17
N ALA A 154 -2.38 14.80 -9.97
CA ALA A 154 -3.15 14.24 -8.86
C ALA A 154 -2.46 14.52 -7.52
N LEU A 155 -3.22 14.88 -6.48
CA LEU A 155 -2.72 14.90 -5.11
C LEU A 155 -2.34 13.47 -4.71
N LEU A 156 -1.10 13.23 -4.29
CA LEU A 156 -0.61 11.94 -3.84
C LEU A 156 -0.44 11.90 -2.33
N VAL A 157 -1.14 10.97 -1.69
CA VAL A 157 -1.02 10.68 -0.26
C VAL A 157 -0.28 9.36 -0.07
N GLY A 158 0.90 9.42 0.56
CA GLY A 158 1.66 8.24 0.96
C GLY A 158 1.38 7.84 2.41
N PHE A 159 1.72 6.60 2.76
CA PHE A 159 1.60 6.08 4.13
C PHE A 159 2.93 5.51 4.60
N LYS A 160 3.29 5.80 5.85
CA LYS A 160 4.48 5.27 6.49
C LYS A 160 4.16 4.68 7.86
N LEU A 161 4.36 3.37 7.97
CA LEU A 161 4.29 2.63 9.23
C LEU A 161 5.71 2.30 9.67
N LEU A 162 6.05 2.60 10.92
CA LEU A 162 7.22 2.09 11.61
C LEU A 162 6.82 1.31 12.86
N VAL A 163 7.78 0.72 13.56
CA VAL A 163 7.53 -0.10 14.74
C VAL A 163 8.50 0.32 15.83
N ASP A 164 7.95 0.80 16.97
CA ASP A 164 8.70 1.13 18.18
C ASP A 164 9.88 2.10 17.93
N VAL A 165 9.58 3.24 17.30
CA VAL A 165 10.58 4.26 16.99
C VAL A 165 10.25 5.59 17.67
N PRO A 166 11.27 6.43 17.97
CA PRO A 166 11.03 7.80 18.39
C PRO A 166 10.22 8.59 17.36
N GLU A 167 9.35 9.50 17.82
CA GLU A 167 8.53 10.35 16.94
C GLU A 167 9.38 11.13 15.92
N ALA A 168 10.54 11.63 16.33
CA ALA A 168 11.47 12.34 15.44
C ALA A 168 11.96 11.47 14.28
N GLU A 169 12.20 10.17 14.53
CA GLU A 169 12.58 9.22 13.48
C GLU A 169 11.41 8.94 12.54
N LEU A 170 10.20 8.71 13.08
CA LEU A 170 8.98 8.52 12.28
C LEU A 170 8.76 9.70 11.34
N LEU A 171 8.85 10.93 11.84
CA LEU A 171 8.69 12.15 11.04
C LEU A 171 9.78 12.30 9.99
N SER A 172 11.04 12.02 10.33
CA SER A 172 12.16 12.07 9.38
C SER A 172 11.96 11.10 8.22
N VAL A 173 11.57 9.85 8.50
CA VAL A 173 11.32 8.84 7.47
C VAL A 173 10.09 9.17 6.63
N ALA A 174 9.05 9.74 7.24
CA ALA A 174 7.86 10.18 6.53
C ALA A 174 8.15 11.36 5.59
N THR A 175 8.98 12.32 6.02
CA THR A 175 9.45 13.42 5.18
C THR A 175 10.28 12.92 3.99
N ALA A 176 11.19 11.96 4.24
CA ALA A 176 11.96 11.35 3.15
C ALA A 176 11.06 10.60 2.13
N LEU A 177 9.98 9.96 2.59
CA LEU A 177 8.99 9.33 1.71
C LEU A 177 8.27 10.38 0.85
N LEU A 178 7.86 11.49 1.47
CA LEU A 178 7.19 12.61 0.81
C LEU A 178 8.05 13.18 -0.32
N GLU A 179 9.30 13.50 -0.03
CA GLU A 179 10.24 14.08 -1.00
C GLU A 179 10.57 13.10 -2.13
N LYS A 180 10.92 11.85 -1.78
CA LYS A 180 11.34 10.83 -2.75
C LYS A 180 10.28 10.49 -3.78
N ASN A 181 9.00 10.48 -3.38
CA ASN A 181 7.89 10.08 -4.25
C ASN A 181 7.02 11.26 -4.69
N HIS A 182 7.43 12.49 -4.38
CA HIS A 182 6.67 13.71 -4.67
C HIS A 182 5.23 13.62 -4.13
N CYS A 183 5.08 13.06 -2.92
CA CYS A 183 3.79 13.06 -2.25
C CYS A 183 3.44 14.48 -1.81
N ASP A 184 2.16 14.82 -1.88
CA ASP A 184 1.65 16.09 -1.36
C ASP A 184 1.39 15.99 0.15
N LEU A 185 0.97 14.79 0.60
CA LEU A 185 0.74 14.45 2.00
C LEU A 185 1.36 13.08 2.33
N VAL A 186 1.75 12.89 3.57
CA VAL A 186 2.09 11.57 4.13
C VAL A 186 1.37 11.38 5.46
N CYS A 187 0.73 10.24 5.63
CA CYS A 187 0.17 9.78 6.90
C CYS A 187 1.16 8.82 7.55
N ALA A 188 1.70 9.18 8.71
CA ALA A 188 2.72 8.42 9.42
C ALA A 188 2.18 7.90 10.76
N ASN A 189 2.43 6.62 11.06
CA ASN A 189 2.02 6.00 12.32
C ASN A 189 3.03 4.97 12.81
N ASP A 190 3.04 4.75 14.14
CA ASP A 190 3.78 3.68 14.79
C ASP A 190 2.84 2.52 15.10
N LEU A 191 3.26 1.29 14.77
CA LEU A 191 2.46 0.08 15.00
C LEU A 191 2.15 -0.14 16.49
N THR A 192 3.03 0.26 17.39
CA THR A 192 2.81 0.14 18.85
C THR A 192 1.66 0.98 19.35
N GLN A 193 1.27 2.03 18.59
CA GLN A 193 0.14 2.90 18.89
C GLN A 193 -1.16 2.45 18.19
N VAL A 194 -1.15 1.29 17.54
CA VAL A 194 -2.33 0.68 16.93
C VAL A 194 -2.88 -0.38 17.88
N THR A 195 -4.05 -0.11 18.44
CA THR A 195 -4.77 -0.99 19.37
C THR A 195 -6.12 -1.42 18.80
N ALA A 196 -6.91 -2.15 19.57
CA ALA A 196 -8.28 -2.50 19.18
C ALA A 196 -9.13 -1.25 18.91
N ASP A 197 -9.01 -0.23 19.79
CA ASP A 197 -9.84 0.98 19.79
C ASP A 197 -9.09 2.23 19.29
N GLY A 198 -7.76 2.24 19.33
CA GLY A 198 -6.92 3.35 18.96
C GLY A 198 -6.10 3.10 17.68
N HIS A 199 -5.81 4.16 16.97
CA HIS A 199 -4.89 4.17 15.83
C HIS A 199 -4.36 5.58 15.64
N ARG A 200 -3.35 5.94 16.44
CA ARG A 200 -2.76 7.26 16.32
C ARG A 200 -1.95 7.38 15.02
N ALA A 201 -2.19 8.47 14.29
CA ALA A 201 -1.39 8.83 13.13
C ALA A 201 -1.26 10.34 12.99
N THR A 202 -0.16 10.75 12.36
CA THR A 202 0.17 12.14 12.06
C THR A 202 0.16 12.34 10.56
N ILE A 203 -0.51 13.41 10.10
CA ILE A 203 -0.52 13.82 8.69
C ILE A 203 0.43 14.99 8.52
N LEU A 204 1.34 14.89 7.57
CA LEU A 204 2.32 15.92 7.27
C LEU A 204 2.33 16.30 5.79
N ASP A 205 2.66 17.54 5.52
CA ASP A 205 3.01 18.08 4.21
C ASP A 205 4.49 18.49 4.18
N LYS A 206 4.93 19.20 3.15
CA LYS A 206 6.30 19.74 3.02
C LYS A 206 6.71 20.74 4.12
N ASN A 207 5.77 21.31 4.85
CA ASN A 207 6.00 22.29 5.91
C ASN A 207 6.00 21.66 7.32
N GLY A 208 5.63 20.39 7.43
CA GLY A 208 5.57 19.66 8.69
C GLY A 208 4.20 19.08 9.00
N ILE A 209 3.91 18.90 10.28
CA ILE A 209 2.66 18.29 10.76
C ILE A 209 1.51 19.27 10.54
N ILE A 210 0.44 18.82 9.89
CA ILE A 210 -0.76 19.61 9.61
C ILE A 210 -2.02 19.06 10.28
N ALA A 211 -2.03 17.79 10.68
CA ALA A 211 -3.13 17.19 11.43
C ALA A 211 -2.67 15.92 12.18
N THR A 212 -3.44 15.50 13.18
CA THR A 212 -3.30 14.23 13.88
C THR A 212 -4.68 13.60 14.07
N GLY A 213 -4.73 12.29 14.25
CA GLY A 213 -5.95 11.57 14.62
C GLY A 213 -5.61 10.40 15.52
N GLU A 214 -6.48 10.09 16.46
CA GLU A 214 -6.30 9.02 17.45
C GLU A 214 -7.08 7.75 17.06
N THR A 215 -7.99 7.85 16.11
CA THR A 215 -8.80 6.75 15.58
C THR A 215 -8.74 6.71 14.06
N LYS A 216 -9.03 5.55 13.46
CA LYS A 216 -9.09 5.41 11.99
C LYS A 216 -10.08 6.38 11.35
N TRP A 217 -11.19 6.68 12.02
CA TRP A 217 -12.19 7.63 11.53
C TRP A 217 -11.69 9.08 11.60
N GLU A 218 -11.10 9.49 12.72
CA GLU A 218 -10.50 10.83 12.84
C GLU A 218 -9.41 11.07 11.81
N ILE A 219 -8.52 10.07 11.57
CA ILE A 219 -7.49 10.14 10.53
C ILE A 219 -8.14 10.29 9.15
N ALA A 220 -9.16 9.49 8.86
CA ALA A 220 -9.85 9.51 7.56
C ALA A 220 -10.50 10.88 7.30
N VAL A 221 -11.22 11.43 8.29
CA VAL A 221 -11.87 12.74 8.20
C VAL A 221 -10.82 13.85 8.08
N ALA A 222 -9.76 13.82 8.89
CA ALA A 222 -8.69 14.80 8.83
C ALA A 222 -8.00 14.79 7.47
N LEU A 223 -7.68 13.61 6.92
CA LEU A 223 -7.07 13.48 5.61
C LEU A 223 -7.97 14.01 4.49
N ALA A 224 -9.24 13.60 4.47
CA ALA A 224 -10.21 14.07 3.49
C ALA A 224 -10.39 15.59 3.53
N ALA A 225 -10.42 16.19 4.74
CA ALA A 225 -10.49 17.63 4.92
C ALA A 225 -9.24 18.35 4.39
N GLN A 226 -8.03 17.82 4.62
CA GLN A 226 -6.80 18.41 4.09
C GLN A 226 -6.76 18.35 2.57
N MET A 227 -7.11 17.23 1.96
CA MET A 227 -7.21 17.10 0.50
C MET A 227 -8.21 18.10 -0.07
N ASN A 228 -9.40 18.23 0.52
CA ASN A 228 -10.42 19.21 0.10
C ASN A 228 -9.91 20.65 0.18
N ARG A 229 -9.20 21.01 1.26
CA ARG A 229 -8.58 22.33 1.42
C ARG A 229 -7.57 22.60 0.30
N MET A 230 -6.67 21.68 0.01
CA MET A 230 -5.63 21.84 -1.01
C MET A 230 -6.24 22.08 -2.41
N TRP A 231 -7.32 21.38 -2.74
CA TRP A 231 -8.04 21.63 -4.00
C TRP A 231 -8.75 22.97 -4.05
N SER A 232 -9.22 23.49 -2.90
CA SER A 232 -9.88 24.80 -2.84
C SER A 232 -8.87 25.96 -2.98
N GLU A 233 -7.65 25.77 -2.47
CA GLU A 233 -6.57 26.76 -2.55
C GLU A 233 -5.88 26.79 -3.94
N SER A 234 -6.09 25.75 -4.77
CA SER A 234 -5.50 25.61 -6.11
C SER A 234 -6.40 26.18 -7.24
N GLN A 235 -7.59 26.69 -6.88
CA GLN A 235 -8.56 27.36 -7.80
C GLN A 235 -8.39 28.87 -7.77
#